data_0b40bbba79d05d4200e62e99f33a3d9c
#
_entry.id   0b40bbba79d05d4200e62e99f33a3d9c
#
_cell.length_a   1.000
_cell.length_b   1.000
_cell.length_c   1.000
_cell.angle_alpha   90.00
_cell.angle_beta   90.00
_cell.angle_gamma   90.00
#
_symmetry.space_group_name_H-M   'P 1'
#
loop_
_entity.id
_entity.type
_entity.pdbx_description
1 polymer ?
#
loop_
_entity_poly.entity_id
_entity_poly.type
_entity_poly.pdbx_seq_one_letter_code
_entity_poly.pdbx_strand_id
1 'polypeptide(L)'
;VFGGLVIGQSLVAAARTVEGRPVHSLHCYFMLPGDPTIPIVYQVDRIRDGKSFTPRRVVAIQHGRAIFSMSCSFQVEEEGLDHQIAMPDVPAPEDLPSEAKLREAFINSAPEPVRRYWEQDRPVEIRPIDLRHYMSRDSLAPRQTVWIRATGRLPDDPAIHRCVLAYASDMTLLDTSLFYHGRSVFD
;
A
#
# COMPACT_ATOMS: atom_id res chain seq x y z
N VAL A 1 -11.11 -8.31 4.86
CA VAL A 1 -10.84 -7.21 3.90
C VAL A 1 -9.34 -6.97 3.86
N PHE A 2 -8.76 -6.74 2.68
CA PHE A 2 -7.37 -6.36 2.52
C PHE A 2 -7.09 -5.00 3.18
N GLY A 3 -6.01 -4.92 3.97
CA GLY A 3 -5.68 -3.73 4.76
C GLY A 3 -5.40 -2.50 3.89
N GLY A 4 -4.66 -2.66 2.79
CA GLY A 4 -4.39 -1.58 1.84
C GLY A 4 -5.66 -0.94 1.26
N LEU A 5 -6.74 -1.73 1.07
CA LEU A 5 -8.04 -1.18 0.66
C LEU A 5 -8.61 -0.23 1.73
N VAL A 6 -8.51 -0.63 2.99
CA VAL A 6 -8.99 0.19 4.12
C VAL A 6 -8.16 1.47 4.24
N ILE A 7 -6.82 1.39 4.06
CA ILE A 7 -5.93 2.56 4.04
C ILE A 7 -6.32 3.51 2.91
N GLY A 8 -6.41 2.99 1.68
CA GLY A 8 -6.73 3.79 0.49
C GLY A 8 -8.09 4.48 0.61
N GLN A 9 -9.13 3.76 1.01
CA GLN A 9 -10.48 4.32 1.20
C GLN A 9 -10.53 5.35 2.35
N SER A 10 -9.82 5.09 3.45
CA SER A 10 -9.68 6.07 4.55
C SER A 10 -9.03 7.36 4.08
N LEU A 11 -7.98 7.25 3.25
CA LEU A 11 -7.31 8.42 2.72
C LEU A 11 -8.18 9.18 1.72
N VAL A 12 -8.97 8.49 0.88
CA VAL A 12 -9.99 9.11 0.02
C VAL A 12 -11.00 9.88 0.86
N ALA A 13 -11.51 9.28 1.94
CA ALA A 13 -12.47 9.93 2.83
C ALA A 13 -11.89 11.20 3.48
N ALA A 14 -10.63 11.14 3.94
CA ALA A 14 -9.93 12.29 4.49
C ALA A 14 -9.71 13.39 3.43
N ALA A 15 -9.20 13.02 2.24
CA ALA A 15 -8.89 13.95 1.16
C ALA A 15 -10.13 14.74 0.69
N ARG A 16 -11.31 14.12 0.67
CA ARG A 16 -12.58 14.77 0.34
C ARG A 16 -12.99 15.88 1.33
N THR A 17 -12.31 15.99 2.46
CA THR A 17 -12.57 17.06 3.46
C THR A 17 -11.53 18.18 3.39
N VAL A 18 -10.60 18.14 2.42
CA VAL A 18 -9.47 19.08 2.30
C VAL A 18 -9.39 19.57 0.87
N GLU A 19 -9.20 20.87 0.65
CA GLU A 19 -9.05 21.48 -0.67
C GLU A 19 -7.65 22.07 -0.84
N GLY A 20 -7.08 21.90 -2.05
CA GLY A 20 -5.84 22.55 -2.47
C GLY A 20 -4.59 22.17 -1.67
N ARG A 21 -4.61 21.05 -0.97
CA ARG A 21 -3.48 20.57 -0.15
C ARG A 21 -3.24 19.09 -0.37
N PRO A 22 -2.07 18.70 -0.87
CA PRO A 22 -1.70 17.29 -0.95
C PRO A 22 -1.46 16.68 0.43
N VAL A 23 -1.79 15.40 0.57
CA VAL A 23 -1.36 14.60 1.72
C VAL A 23 0.16 14.39 1.62
N HIS A 24 0.86 14.53 2.76
CA HIS A 24 2.31 14.31 2.84
C HIS A 24 2.70 13.19 3.82
N SER A 25 1.80 12.81 4.74
CA SER A 25 2.07 11.75 5.71
C SER A 25 0.79 11.08 6.17
N LEU A 26 0.89 9.79 6.50
CA LEU A 26 -0.12 9.03 7.20
C LEU A 26 0.52 7.98 8.12
N HIS A 27 -0.20 7.65 9.19
CA HIS A 27 0.11 6.54 10.07
C HIS A 27 -1.20 5.87 10.49
N CYS A 28 -1.21 4.55 10.56
CA CYS A 28 -2.44 3.80 10.85
C CYS A 28 -2.20 2.57 11.71
N TYR A 29 -3.29 2.10 12.34
CA TYR A 29 -3.35 0.86 13.09
C TYR A 29 -4.52 0.00 12.63
N PHE A 30 -4.25 -1.26 12.34
CA PHE A 30 -5.25 -2.29 12.17
C PHE A 30 -5.60 -2.87 13.54
N MET A 31 -6.87 -2.87 13.89
CA MET A 31 -7.35 -3.28 15.21
C MET A 31 -8.13 -4.59 15.16
N LEU A 32 -8.93 -4.79 14.12
CA LEU A 32 -9.75 -5.98 13.94
C LEU A 32 -9.79 -6.37 12.46
N PRO A 33 -9.94 -7.67 12.14
CA PRO A 33 -10.21 -8.10 10.77
C PRO A 33 -11.50 -7.48 10.23
N GLY A 34 -11.46 -6.94 9.02
CA GLY A 34 -12.66 -6.44 8.33
C GLY A 34 -13.42 -7.57 7.63
N ASP A 35 -14.74 -7.57 7.73
CA ASP A 35 -15.63 -8.47 7.02
C ASP A 35 -15.90 -7.93 5.59
N PRO A 36 -15.56 -8.67 4.52
CA PRO A 36 -15.77 -8.21 3.14
C PRO A 36 -17.26 -8.16 2.75
N THR A 37 -18.14 -8.79 3.48
CA THR A 37 -19.59 -8.83 3.20
C THR A 37 -20.36 -7.64 3.79
N ILE A 38 -19.73 -6.86 4.66
CA ILE A 38 -20.35 -5.76 5.40
C ILE A 38 -19.71 -4.43 4.95
N PRO A 39 -20.51 -3.39 4.65
CA PRO A 39 -19.97 -2.06 4.36
C PRO A 39 -19.12 -1.50 5.52
N ILE A 40 -18.06 -0.78 5.17
CA ILE A 40 -17.22 -0.06 6.13
C ILE A 40 -17.69 1.40 6.18
N VAL A 41 -17.94 1.92 7.37
CA VAL A 41 -18.22 3.33 7.61
C VAL A 41 -16.90 4.03 7.96
N TYR A 42 -16.53 5.07 7.20
CA TYR A 42 -15.35 5.88 7.46
C TYR A 42 -15.78 7.20 8.12
N GLN A 43 -15.49 7.33 9.40
CA GLN A 43 -15.73 8.55 10.17
C GLN A 43 -14.48 9.42 10.11
N VAL A 44 -14.60 10.63 9.53
CA VAL A 44 -13.49 11.58 9.44
C VAL A 44 -13.66 12.67 10.50
N ASP A 45 -12.65 12.78 11.35
CA ASP A 45 -12.53 13.89 12.32
C ASP A 45 -11.63 14.98 11.73
N ARG A 46 -12.21 16.19 11.59
CA ARG A 46 -11.52 17.39 11.10
C ARG A 46 -10.82 18.09 12.27
N ILE A 47 -9.65 17.55 12.67
CA ILE A 47 -8.90 17.99 13.85
C ILE A 47 -8.61 19.49 13.79
N ARG A 48 -8.09 19.96 12.63
CA ARG A 48 -7.73 21.36 12.44
C ARG A 48 -7.60 21.70 10.96
N ASP A 49 -7.97 22.94 10.61
CA ASP A 49 -7.65 23.60 9.35
C ASP A 49 -6.66 24.74 9.64
N GLY A 50 -5.36 24.45 9.64
CA GLY A 50 -4.31 25.42 9.90
C GLY A 50 -3.91 26.21 8.64
N LYS A 51 -3.00 27.17 8.77
CA LYS A 51 -2.50 27.98 7.65
C LYS A 51 -1.71 27.11 6.65
N SER A 52 -0.75 26.33 7.11
CA SER A 52 0.08 25.46 6.27
C SER A 52 -0.33 23.98 6.35
N PHE A 53 -0.72 23.47 7.53
CA PHE A 53 -1.03 22.07 7.78
C PHE A 53 -2.49 21.83 8.12
N THR A 54 -3.02 20.70 7.64
CA THR A 54 -4.40 20.25 7.89
C THR A 54 -4.40 18.78 8.28
N PRO A 55 -4.39 18.44 9.58
CA PRO A 55 -4.49 17.06 10.04
C PRO A 55 -5.93 16.55 9.99
N ARG A 56 -6.07 15.27 9.69
CA ARG A 56 -7.32 14.51 9.76
C ARG A 56 -7.10 13.21 10.51
N ARG A 57 -8.14 12.75 11.18
CA ARG A 57 -8.20 11.41 11.75
C ARG A 57 -9.36 10.67 11.10
N VAL A 58 -9.13 9.40 10.76
CA VAL A 58 -10.17 8.53 10.20
C VAL A 58 -10.28 7.29 11.05
N VAL A 59 -11.52 6.92 11.38
CA VAL A 59 -11.83 5.65 12.01
C VAL A 59 -12.72 4.84 11.05
N ALA A 60 -12.30 3.64 10.69
CA ALA A 60 -13.11 2.71 9.93
C ALA A 60 -13.89 1.81 10.90
N ILE A 61 -15.21 1.70 10.68
CA ILE A 61 -16.15 1.08 11.62
C ILE A 61 -16.94 -0.01 10.89
N GLN A 62 -17.05 -1.19 11.50
CA GLN A 62 -18.00 -2.23 11.15
C GLN A 62 -18.67 -2.76 12.43
N HIS A 63 -19.94 -3.14 12.36
CA HIS A 63 -20.72 -3.63 13.51
C HIS A 63 -20.64 -2.71 14.75
N GLY A 64 -20.56 -1.39 14.55
CA GLY A 64 -20.42 -0.42 15.63
C GLY A 64 -19.05 -0.43 16.34
N ARG A 65 -18.07 -1.18 15.82
CA ARG A 65 -16.72 -1.29 16.39
C ARG A 65 -15.67 -0.72 15.43
N ALA A 66 -14.69 -0.02 15.97
CA ALA A 66 -13.54 0.43 15.19
C ALA A 66 -12.68 -0.77 14.78
N ILE A 67 -12.49 -0.96 13.48
CA ILE A 67 -11.62 -2.00 12.91
C ILE A 67 -10.25 -1.46 12.50
N PHE A 68 -10.16 -0.14 12.29
CA PHE A 68 -8.95 0.55 11.82
C PHE A 68 -8.98 2.02 12.25
N SER A 69 -7.82 2.61 12.49
CA SER A 69 -7.65 4.04 12.78
C SER A 69 -6.44 4.59 12.03
N MET A 70 -6.59 5.77 11.42
CA MET A 70 -5.54 6.45 10.67
C MET A 70 -5.49 7.92 11.08
N SER A 71 -4.28 8.46 11.25
CA SER A 71 -4.01 9.90 11.26
C SER A 71 -3.25 10.27 10.01
N CYS A 72 -3.63 11.35 9.33
CA CYS A 72 -2.94 11.85 8.16
C CYS A 72 -2.84 13.38 8.20
N SER A 73 -1.88 13.93 7.47
CA SER A 73 -1.65 15.35 7.40
C SER A 73 -1.51 15.80 5.95
N PHE A 74 -2.14 16.94 5.66
CA PHE A 74 -2.09 17.63 4.38
C PHE A 74 -1.36 18.95 4.55
N GLN A 75 -0.64 19.40 3.53
CA GLN A 75 0.16 20.62 3.56
C GLN A 75 -0.04 21.41 2.28
N VAL A 76 -0.05 22.72 2.35
CA VAL A 76 0.07 23.58 1.16
C VAL A 76 1.46 23.40 0.54
N GLU A 77 1.54 23.48 -0.79
CA GLU A 77 2.84 23.48 -1.47
C GLU A 77 3.52 24.82 -1.21
N GLU A 78 4.74 24.78 -0.67
CA GLU A 78 5.54 25.95 -0.30
C GLU A 78 6.95 25.74 -0.86
N GLU A 79 7.59 26.81 -1.36
CA GLU A 79 9.01 26.79 -1.69
C GLU A 79 9.83 26.68 -0.39
N GLY A 80 10.93 25.93 -0.44
CA GLY A 80 11.78 25.72 0.73
C GLY A 80 13.08 25.01 0.39
N LEU A 81 13.74 24.48 1.42
CA LEU A 81 14.91 23.62 1.25
C LEU A 81 14.48 22.30 0.61
N ASP A 82 15.19 21.89 -0.44
CA ASP A 82 14.95 20.65 -1.16
C ASP A 82 16.09 19.66 -0.93
N HIS A 83 15.73 18.41 -0.67
CA HIS A 83 16.64 17.30 -0.51
C HIS A 83 16.00 16.00 -0.96
N GLN A 84 16.67 15.28 -1.83
CA GLN A 84 16.25 13.95 -2.30
C GLN A 84 17.43 12.99 -2.32
N ILE A 85 17.27 11.81 -1.72
CA ILE A 85 18.25 10.73 -1.90
C ILE A 85 18.19 10.23 -3.34
N ALA A 86 19.33 9.78 -3.88
CA ALA A 86 19.36 9.19 -5.21
C ALA A 86 18.48 7.95 -5.30
N MET A 87 17.72 7.84 -6.37
CA MET A 87 16.99 6.60 -6.68
C MET A 87 17.99 5.45 -6.83
N PRO A 88 17.72 4.26 -6.27
CA PRO A 88 18.53 3.08 -6.51
C PRO A 88 18.68 2.78 -8.01
N ASP A 89 19.90 2.39 -8.41
CA ASP A 89 20.14 1.90 -9.78
C ASP A 89 19.55 0.48 -9.90
N VAL A 90 18.48 0.37 -10.67
CA VAL A 90 17.72 -0.88 -10.84
C VAL A 90 17.26 -1.03 -12.29
N PRO A 91 17.06 -2.27 -12.78
CA PRO A 91 16.50 -2.50 -14.12
C PRO A 91 15.15 -1.78 -14.30
N ALA A 92 14.88 -1.34 -15.53
CA ALA A 92 13.58 -0.78 -15.88
C ALA A 92 12.46 -1.83 -15.72
N PRO A 93 11.23 -1.43 -15.41
CA PRO A 93 10.13 -2.40 -15.23
C PRO A 93 9.84 -3.23 -16.47
N GLU A 94 10.15 -2.73 -17.67
CA GLU A 94 10.00 -3.43 -18.94
C GLU A 94 10.99 -4.59 -19.10
N ASP A 95 12.15 -4.52 -18.45
CA ASP A 95 13.20 -5.55 -18.48
C ASP A 95 12.93 -6.67 -17.46
N LEU A 96 11.95 -6.50 -16.59
CA LEU A 96 11.58 -7.47 -15.57
C LEU A 96 10.42 -8.36 -16.03
N PRO A 97 10.34 -9.60 -15.53
CA PRO A 97 9.19 -10.46 -15.78
C PRO A 97 7.89 -9.78 -15.32
N SER A 98 6.87 -9.81 -16.17
CA SER A 98 5.53 -9.36 -15.76
C SER A 98 4.96 -10.29 -14.68
N GLU A 99 4.01 -9.80 -13.89
CA GLU A 99 3.30 -10.61 -12.90
C GLU A 99 2.65 -11.85 -13.53
N ALA A 100 2.14 -11.75 -14.75
CA ALA A 100 1.56 -12.87 -15.48
C ALA A 100 2.60 -13.96 -15.77
N LYS A 101 3.83 -13.58 -16.19
CA LYS A 101 4.93 -14.53 -16.40
C LYS A 101 5.41 -15.17 -15.09
N LEU A 102 5.48 -14.41 -14.01
CA LEU A 102 5.81 -14.94 -12.69
C LEU A 102 4.75 -15.93 -12.20
N ARG A 103 3.49 -15.58 -12.38
CA ARG A 103 2.37 -16.47 -12.07
C ARG A 103 2.49 -17.80 -12.83
N GLU A 104 2.65 -17.74 -14.15
CA GLU A 104 2.81 -18.93 -14.99
C GLU A 104 3.99 -19.80 -14.53
N ALA A 105 5.12 -19.20 -14.20
CA ALA A 105 6.33 -19.93 -13.78
C ALA A 105 6.19 -20.61 -12.41
N PHE A 106 5.47 -20.00 -11.46
CA PHE A 106 5.48 -20.43 -10.05
C PHE A 106 4.17 -21.03 -9.57
N ILE A 107 3.04 -20.81 -10.25
CA ILE A 107 1.71 -21.19 -9.74
C ILE A 107 1.58 -22.70 -9.52
N ASN A 108 2.17 -23.52 -10.39
CA ASN A 108 2.05 -24.97 -10.32
C ASN A 108 2.86 -25.61 -9.18
N SER A 109 3.90 -24.92 -8.70
CA SER A 109 4.74 -25.38 -7.58
C SER A 109 4.40 -24.70 -6.26
N ALA A 110 3.54 -23.68 -6.28
CA ALA A 110 3.18 -22.92 -5.10
C ALA A 110 2.18 -23.67 -4.21
N PRO A 111 2.29 -23.54 -2.86
CA PRO A 111 1.26 -23.98 -1.93
C PRO A 111 -0.10 -23.36 -2.23
N GLU A 112 -1.17 -24.06 -1.86
CA GLU A 112 -2.57 -23.62 -2.12
C GLU A 112 -2.88 -22.16 -1.71
N PRO A 113 -2.48 -21.66 -0.51
CA PRO A 113 -2.75 -20.28 -0.13
C PRO A 113 -2.06 -19.26 -1.04
N VAL A 114 -0.82 -19.57 -1.45
CA VAL A 114 -0.03 -18.72 -2.37
C VAL A 114 -0.68 -18.71 -3.76
N ARG A 115 -1.12 -19.86 -4.23
CA ARG A 115 -1.81 -20.00 -5.52
C ARG A 115 -3.08 -19.17 -5.55
N ARG A 116 -3.96 -19.30 -4.55
CA ARG A 116 -5.18 -18.48 -4.42
C ARG A 116 -4.88 -16.98 -4.41
N TYR A 117 -3.81 -16.56 -3.73
CA TYR A 117 -3.39 -15.17 -3.69
C TYR A 117 -2.99 -14.66 -5.09
N TRP A 118 -2.25 -15.46 -5.86
CA TRP A 118 -1.80 -15.11 -7.20
C TRP A 118 -2.88 -15.22 -8.30
N GLU A 119 -3.94 -15.99 -8.07
CA GLU A 119 -5.07 -16.14 -8.98
C GLU A 119 -6.05 -14.97 -8.92
N GLN A 120 -5.99 -14.17 -7.87
CA GLN A 120 -6.87 -13.00 -7.73
C GLN A 120 -6.45 -11.86 -8.65
N ASP A 121 -7.44 -11.27 -9.34
CA ASP A 121 -7.21 -10.01 -10.05
C ASP A 121 -6.95 -8.89 -9.04
N ARG A 122 -5.85 -8.18 -9.25
CA ARG A 122 -5.42 -7.08 -8.39
C ARG A 122 -5.39 -5.76 -9.15
N PRO A 123 -5.78 -4.65 -8.50
CA PRO A 123 -5.76 -3.34 -9.14
C PRO A 123 -4.34 -2.77 -9.28
N VAL A 124 -3.33 -3.48 -8.79
CA VAL A 124 -1.92 -3.08 -8.80
C VAL A 124 -1.06 -4.25 -9.26
N GLU A 125 -0.23 -4.03 -10.28
CA GLU A 125 0.84 -4.93 -10.70
C GLU A 125 2.10 -4.62 -9.91
N ILE A 126 2.79 -5.66 -9.43
CA ILE A 126 4.07 -5.57 -8.72
C ILE A 126 5.12 -6.34 -9.51
N ARG A 127 6.28 -5.70 -9.76
CA ARG A 127 7.45 -6.34 -10.36
C ARG A 127 8.63 -6.26 -9.40
N PRO A 128 8.92 -7.32 -8.65
CA PRO A 128 10.08 -7.38 -7.77
C PRO A 128 11.39 -7.35 -8.56
N ILE A 129 12.38 -6.62 -8.06
CA ILE A 129 13.74 -6.62 -8.62
C ILE A 129 14.47 -7.93 -8.26
N ASP A 130 14.24 -8.44 -7.06
CA ASP A 130 14.86 -9.65 -6.54
C ASP A 130 13.77 -10.67 -6.16
N LEU A 131 13.89 -11.87 -6.71
CA LEU A 131 12.95 -12.97 -6.50
C LEU A 131 13.47 -14.02 -5.51
N ARG A 132 14.68 -13.86 -4.97
CA ARG A 132 15.31 -14.88 -4.12
C ARG A 132 14.45 -15.26 -2.91
N HIS A 133 13.78 -14.31 -2.31
CA HIS A 133 12.91 -14.56 -1.14
C HIS A 133 11.67 -15.42 -1.46
N TYR A 134 11.28 -15.52 -2.74
CA TYR A 134 10.23 -16.44 -3.18
C TYR A 134 10.76 -17.82 -3.54
N MET A 135 12.07 -17.94 -3.79
CA MET A 135 12.70 -19.13 -4.38
C MET A 135 13.58 -19.91 -3.40
N SER A 136 14.07 -19.29 -2.35
CA SER A 136 14.95 -19.91 -1.36
C SER A 136 14.52 -19.57 0.06
N ARG A 137 15.06 -20.36 1.01
CA ARG A 137 14.93 -20.12 2.44
C ARG A 137 16.20 -19.53 3.06
N ASP A 138 17.02 -18.92 2.22
CA ASP A 138 18.22 -18.25 2.70
C ASP A 138 17.89 -17.03 3.54
N SER A 139 18.75 -16.74 4.51
CA SER A 139 18.70 -15.46 5.23
C SER A 139 19.09 -14.34 4.27
N LEU A 140 18.21 -13.38 4.07
CA LEU A 140 18.40 -12.23 3.19
C LEU A 140 18.36 -10.94 4.00
N ALA A 141 19.00 -9.90 3.46
CA ALA A 141 18.89 -8.56 4.05
C ALA A 141 17.41 -8.09 4.03
N PRO A 142 16.94 -7.38 5.07
CA PRO A 142 15.57 -6.90 5.17
C PRO A 142 15.32 -5.71 4.20
N ARG A 143 15.54 -5.95 2.93
CA ARG A 143 15.42 -4.96 1.85
C ARG A 143 14.69 -5.57 0.67
N GLN A 144 13.65 -4.89 0.20
CA GLN A 144 12.94 -5.24 -1.01
C GLN A 144 12.81 -3.99 -1.91
N THR A 145 12.99 -4.19 -3.19
CA THR A 145 12.78 -3.15 -4.20
C THR A 145 11.79 -3.69 -5.22
N VAL A 146 10.74 -2.93 -5.48
CA VAL A 146 9.68 -3.33 -6.40
C VAL A 146 9.26 -2.15 -7.26
N TRP A 147 8.89 -2.42 -8.50
CA TRP A 147 8.11 -1.51 -9.31
C TRP A 147 6.63 -1.78 -9.09
N ILE A 148 5.86 -0.70 -8.97
CA ILE A 148 4.42 -0.76 -8.74
C ILE A 148 3.71 0.04 -9.83
N ARG A 149 2.64 -0.53 -10.39
CA ARG A 149 1.79 0.13 -11.39
C ARG A 149 0.33 -0.23 -11.16
N ALA A 150 -0.57 0.76 -11.25
CA ALA A 150 -2.01 0.47 -11.36
C ALA A 150 -2.30 -0.32 -12.64
N THR A 151 -3.16 -1.35 -12.57
CA THR A 151 -3.52 -2.19 -13.74
C THR A 151 -4.53 -1.50 -14.64
N GLY A 152 -5.31 -0.55 -14.12
CA GLY A 152 -6.26 0.28 -14.85
C GLY A 152 -5.79 1.72 -15.01
N ARG A 153 -6.41 2.44 -15.96
CA ARG A 153 -6.16 3.88 -16.10
C ARG A 153 -6.72 4.64 -14.92
N LEU A 154 -5.88 5.43 -14.26
CA LEU A 154 -6.29 6.37 -13.21
C LEU A 154 -6.68 7.72 -13.83
N PRO A 155 -7.59 8.48 -13.19
CA PRO A 155 -7.83 9.87 -13.56
C PRO A 155 -6.58 10.72 -13.26
N ASP A 156 -6.46 11.88 -13.94
CA ASP A 156 -5.39 12.86 -13.70
C ASP A 156 -5.66 13.66 -12.41
N ASP A 157 -5.87 12.94 -11.30
CA ASP A 157 -6.09 13.48 -9.97
C ASP A 157 -4.96 13.02 -9.02
N PRO A 158 -4.02 13.91 -8.65
CA PRO A 158 -2.91 13.55 -7.78
C PRO A 158 -3.34 12.98 -6.43
N ALA A 159 -4.52 13.34 -5.91
CA ALA A 159 -5.04 12.77 -4.67
C ALA A 159 -5.35 11.28 -4.83
N ILE A 160 -5.94 10.87 -5.96
CA ILE A 160 -6.22 9.45 -6.25
C ILE A 160 -4.92 8.67 -6.40
N HIS A 161 -3.90 9.22 -7.09
CA HIS A 161 -2.59 8.57 -7.22
C HIS A 161 -1.95 8.31 -5.84
N ARG A 162 -2.02 9.27 -4.91
CA ARG A 162 -1.54 9.09 -3.53
C ARG A 162 -2.34 8.02 -2.76
N CYS A 163 -3.66 7.94 -2.98
CA CYS A 163 -4.49 6.89 -2.38
C CYS A 163 -4.14 5.50 -2.91
N VAL A 164 -3.82 5.37 -4.21
CA VAL A 164 -3.36 4.11 -4.80
C VAL A 164 -1.99 3.71 -4.26
N LEU A 165 -1.07 4.66 -4.06
CA LEU A 165 0.21 4.41 -3.41
C LEU A 165 0.02 3.94 -1.96
N ALA A 166 -0.89 4.57 -1.21
CA ALA A 166 -1.24 4.16 0.14
C ALA A 166 -1.85 2.75 0.18
N TYR A 167 -2.71 2.39 -0.80
CA TYR A 167 -3.19 1.03 -0.99
C TYR A 167 -2.04 0.04 -1.20
N ALA A 168 -1.11 0.37 -2.09
CA ALA A 168 0.00 -0.50 -2.47
C ALA A 168 1.03 -0.67 -1.34
N SER A 169 1.13 0.26 -0.41
CA SER A 169 2.08 0.20 0.70
C SER A 169 1.85 -0.99 1.65
N ASP A 170 0.65 -1.60 1.64
CA ASP A 170 0.33 -2.79 2.45
C ASP A 170 0.62 -4.12 1.71
N MET A 171 1.24 -4.10 0.55
CA MET A 171 1.39 -5.31 -0.28
C MET A 171 2.70 -6.07 -0.08
N THR A 172 3.80 -5.40 0.23
CA THR A 172 5.14 -6.03 0.18
C THR A 172 6.03 -5.76 1.39
N LEU A 173 5.76 -4.71 2.17
CA LEU A 173 6.68 -4.25 3.21
C LEU A 173 6.81 -5.22 4.39
N LEU A 174 5.73 -5.94 4.73
CA LEU A 174 5.74 -6.91 5.84
C LEU A 174 6.73 -8.06 5.59
N ASP A 175 6.87 -8.51 4.35
CA ASP A 175 7.75 -9.61 3.96
C ASP A 175 9.20 -9.37 4.40
N THR A 176 9.67 -8.12 4.34
CA THR A 176 11.05 -7.77 4.69
C THR A 176 11.41 -8.10 6.14
N SER A 177 10.43 -8.12 7.05
CA SER A 177 10.62 -8.47 8.44
C SER A 177 11.00 -9.96 8.63
N LEU A 178 10.66 -10.80 7.67
CA LEU A 178 10.87 -12.25 7.69
C LEU A 178 12.11 -12.69 6.89
N PHE A 179 12.65 -11.85 6.02
CA PHE A 179 13.75 -12.20 5.12
C PHE A 179 15.02 -12.66 5.87
N TYR A 180 15.36 -11.99 6.97
CA TYR A 180 16.50 -12.37 7.80
C TYR A 180 16.37 -13.78 8.39
N HIS A 181 15.15 -14.26 8.56
CA HIS A 181 14.83 -15.57 9.12
C HIS A 181 14.64 -16.66 8.06
N GLY A 182 14.78 -16.34 6.77
CA GLY A 182 14.53 -17.27 5.68
C GLY A 182 13.09 -17.78 5.66
N ARG A 183 12.15 -16.90 6.00
CA ARG A 183 10.71 -17.20 6.07
C ARG A 183 9.90 -16.27 5.18
N SER A 184 8.67 -16.66 4.87
CA SER A 184 7.70 -15.86 4.17
C SER A 184 6.42 -15.67 5.00
N VAL A 185 5.57 -14.74 4.59
CA VAL A 185 4.24 -14.52 5.23
C VAL A 185 3.29 -15.70 5.05
N PHE A 186 3.65 -16.69 4.25
CA PHE A 186 2.89 -17.90 3.99
C PHE A 186 3.37 -19.12 4.80
N ASP A 187 4.44 -19.00 5.58
CA ASP A 187 4.93 -20.02 6.49
C ASP A 187 4.12 -20.05 7.78
#